data_d53490f6cc66ef43f4b8e985ffec214b
#
_entry.id   d53490f6cc66ef43f4b8e985ffec214b
#
_cell.length_a   1.000
_cell.length_b   1.000
_cell.length_c   1.000
_cell.angle_alpha   90.00
_cell.angle_beta   90.00
_cell.angle_gamma   90.00
#
_symmetry.space_group_name_H-M   'P 1'
#
loop_
_entity.id
_entity.type
_entity.pdbx_description
1 polymer ?
#
loop_
_entity_poly.entity_id
_entity_poly.type
_entity_poly.pdbx_seq_one_letter_code
_entity_poly.pdbx_strand_id
1 'polypeptide(L)'
;LLYSIIEVREEEKRKLLAETCDQQYWILKAPLIVVFVADHRRWCDLYRAAGCTPRKPGLGDAWLAMSDANIAAQNMVIAAESFGLGSGYIGDIIEQHERVKEALCLPDEVFPACMLVIGHPSEQQKQRKKPARFHRDYIVHTEVYHTMEPQVHQHFFEERALRNETPVVDFPAQVEAFWKRKYESVFSREMNRSARAYLAAFAEETEEEKR
;
A
#
# COMPACT_ATOMS: atom_id res chain seq x y z
N LEU A 1 -4.88 -9.58 16.72
CA LEU A 1 -3.95 -8.79 15.90
C LEU A 1 -3.34 -9.67 14.83
N LEU A 2 -3.59 -9.31 13.57
CA LEU A 2 -3.10 -10.04 12.40
C LEU A 2 -1.99 -9.25 11.68
N TYR A 3 -1.20 -8.48 12.43
CA TYR A 3 -0.08 -7.73 11.91
C TYR A 3 1.15 -7.80 12.78
N SER A 4 2.30 -7.57 12.18
CA SER A 4 3.58 -7.29 12.84
C SER A 4 4.16 -5.99 12.31
N ILE A 5 5.09 -5.42 13.07
CA ILE A 5 5.74 -4.14 12.75
C ILE A 5 7.25 -4.36 12.73
N ILE A 6 7.90 -3.98 11.64
CA ILE A 6 9.35 -4.08 11.47
C ILE A 6 9.93 -2.66 11.40
N GLU A 7 10.70 -2.28 12.41
CA GLU A 7 11.50 -1.06 12.36
C GLU A 7 12.79 -1.34 11.58
N VAL A 8 13.07 -0.56 10.54
CA VAL A 8 14.24 -0.74 9.68
C VAL A 8 15.33 0.27 10.07
N ARG A 9 16.36 -0.21 10.74
CA ARG A 9 17.49 0.60 11.23
C ARG A 9 18.75 0.46 10.40
N GLU A 10 19.04 -0.74 9.90
CA GLU A 10 20.26 -1.06 9.14
C GLU A 10 20.30 -0.26 7.83
N GLU A 11 21.42 0.44 7.60
CA GLU A 11 21.58 1.32 6.43
C GLU A 11 21.44 0.56 5.10
N GLU A 12 22.00 -0.63 5.00
CA GLU A 12 21.93 -1.43 3.79
C GLU A 12 20.50 -1.87 3.48
N LYS A 13 19.72 -2.25 4.49
CA LYS A 13 18.29 -2.56 4.32
C LYS A 13 17.49 -1.32 3.90
N ARG A 14 17.78 -0.17 4.52
CA ARG A 14 17.15 1.10 4.14
C ARG A 14 17.43 1.46 2.68
N LYS A 15 18.69 1.31 2.22
CA LYS A 15 19.06 1.52 0.82
C LYS A 15 18.31 0.57 -0.11
N LEU A 16 18.30 -0.72 0.22
CA LEU A 16 17.59 -1.72 -0.56
C LEU A 16 16.10 -1.39 -0.66
N LEU A 17 15.44 -1.03 0.44
CA LEU A 17 14.03 -0.65 0.41
C LEU A 17 13.78 0.64 -0.40
N ALA A 18 14.69 1.61 -0.38
CA ALA A 18 14.57 2.79 -1.22
C ALA A 18 14.71 2.46 -2.71
N GLU A 19 15.58 1.51 -3.06
CA GLU A 19 15.74 1.02 -4.43
C GLU A 19 14.52 0.24 -4.91
N THR A 20 14.03 -0.71 -4.09
CA THR A 20 12.89 -1.56 -4.43
C THR A 20 11.56 -0.82 -4.44
N CYS A 21 11.48 0.33 -3.80
CA CYS A 21 10.33 1.23 -3.81
C CYS A 21 10.50 2.33 -4.90
N ASP A 22 10.59 1.95 -6.16
CA ASP A 22 10.69 2.86 -7.32
C ASP A 22 11.85 3.88 -7.22
N GLN A 23 13.00 3.44 -6.68
CA GLN A 23 14.23 4.24 -6.52
C GLN A 23 14.01 5.54 -5.72
N GLN A 24 13.14 5.52 -4.73
CA GLN A 24 12.78 6.68 -3.92
C GLN A 24 13.83 6.97 -2.83
N TYR A 25 15.03 7.38 -3.21
CA TYR A 25 16.14 7.62 -2.26
C TYR A 25 15.89 8.70 -1.20
N TRP A 26 14.83 9.50 -1.35
CA TRP A 26 14.42 10.45 -0.31
C TRP A 26 13.94 9.72 0.98
N ILE A 27 13.53 8.46 0.88
CA ILE A 27 13.18 7.57 2.00
C ILE A 27 14.34 7.50 3.01
N LEU A 28 15.59 7.49 2.53
CA LEU A 28 16.78 7.42 3.37
C LEU A 28 16.95 8.60 4.33
N LYS A 29 16.31 9.74 4.02
CA LYS A 29 16.36 10.94 4.86
C LYS A 29 15.43 10.86 6.07
N ALA A 30 14.49 9.95 6.07
CA ALA A 30 13.57 9.79 7.20
C ALA A 30 14.30 9.17 8.40
N PRO A 31 14.20 9.76 9.60
CA PRO A 31 14.82 9.19 10.80
C PRO A 31 14.19 7.82 11.17
N LEU A 32 12.92 7.62 10.92
CA LEU A 32 12.21 6.38 11.23
C LEU A 32 11.58 5.81 9.95
N ILE A 33 11.88 4.54 9.69
CA ILE A 33 11.27 3.71 8.64
C ILE A 33 10.64 2.50 9.32
N VAL A 34 9.35 2.28 9.06
CA VAL A 34 8.57 1.21 9.68
C VAL A 34 7.77 0.48 8.62
N VAL A 35 7.92 -0.84 8.54
CA VAL A 35 7.13 -1.68 7.65
C VAL A 35 6.04 -2.38 8.46
N PHE A 36 4.80 -2.19 8.07
CA PHE A 36 3.66 -2.94 8.59
C PHE A 36 3.43 -4.15 7.72
N VAL A 37 3.47 -5.31 8.32
CA VAL A 37 3.26 -6.58 7.62
C VAL A 37 1.96 -7.22 8.06
N ALA A 38 1.19 -7.72 7.10
CA ALA A 38 0.10 -8.66 7.33
C ALA A 38 0.71 -9.97 7.83
N ASP A 39 0.32 -10.41 9.02
CA ASP A 39 0.94 -11.55 9.72
C ASP A 39 -0.15 -12.49 10.22
N HIS A 40 -0.52 -13.45 9.39
CA HIS A 40 -1.42 -14.52 9.77
C HIS A 40 -0.65 -15.69 10.43
N ARG A 41 0.63 -15.81 10.14
CA ARG A 41 1.49 -16.89 10.59
C ARG A 41 1.54 -17.04 12.10
N ARG A 42 1.59 -15.93 12.83
CA ARG A 42 1.61 -15.91 14.29
C ARG A 42 0.50 -16.76 14.91
N TRP A 43 -0.71 -16.69 14.38
CA TRP A 43 -1.83 -17.46 14.88
C TRP A 43 -1.75 -18.93 14.50
N CYS A 44 -1.33 -19.23 13.29
CA CYS A 44 -1.10 -20.62 12.87
C CYS A 44 -0.02 -21.29 13.74
N ASP A 45 1.05 -20.58 14.05
CA ASP A 45 2.12 -21.11 14.91
C ASP A 45 1.63 -21.29 16.36
N LEU A 46 0.81 -20.36 16.88
CA LEU A 46 0.16 -20.51 18.19
C LEU A 46 -0.73 -21.76 18.24
N TYR A 47 -1.56 -21.98 17.23
CA TYR A 47 -2.43 -23.16 17.16
C TYR A 47 -1.61 -24.45 17.11
N ARG A 48 -0.54 -24.50 16.32
CA ARG A 48 0.37 -25.66 16.25
C ARG A 48 1.04 -25.90 17.60
N ALA A 49 1.50 -24.86 18.27
CA ALA A 49 2.10 -24.97 19.61
C ALA A 49 1.12 -25.52 20.66
N ALA A 50 -0.17 -25.27 20.49
CA ALA A 50 -1.24 -25.81 21.32
C ALA A 50 -1.70 -27.24 20.91
N GLY A 51 -1.05 -27.87 19.92
CA GLY A 51 -1.40 -29.21 19.42
C GLY A 51 -2.57 -29.24 18.44
N CYS A 52 -3.02 -28.04 17.95
CA CYS A 52 -4.05 -27.98 16.91
C CYS A 52 -3.45 -28.19 15.50
N THR A 53 -4.30 -28.60 14.57
CA THR A 53 -3.97 -28.69 13.15
C THR A 53 -4.72 -27.62 12.39
N PRO A 54 -4.19 -26.38 12.30
CA PRO A 54 -4.87 -25.31 11.58
C PRO A 54 -4.91 -25.62 10.09
N ARG A 55 -6.01 -25.22 9.42
CA ARG A 55 -6.05 -25.22 7.97
C ARG A 55 -5.01 -24.26 7.38
N LYS A 56 -4.66 -24.43 6.12
CA LYS A 56 -3.91 -23.44 5.37
C LYS A 56 -4.70 -22.11 5.34
N PRO A 57 -4.09 -20.95 5.60
CA PRO A 57 -4.78 -19.67 5.46
C PRO A 57 -5.10 -19.40 3.99
N GLY A 58 -6.28 -18.84 3.75
CA GLY A 58 -6.76 -18.48 2.42
C GLY A 58 -6.73 -16.97 2.17
N LEU A 59 -7.18 -16.56 0.97
CA LEU A 59 -7.20 -15.14 0.56
C LEU A 59 -8.02 -14.25 1.51
N GLY A 60 -9.09 -14.77 2.13
CA GLY A 60 -9.86 -14.04 3.13
C GLY A 60 -9.03 -13.70 4.38
N ASP A 61 -8.19 -14.64 4.83
CA ASP A 61 -7.27 -14.42 5.95
C ASP A 61 -6.20 -13.36 5.60
N ALA A 62 -5.66 -13.41 4.38
CA ALA A 62 -4.72 -12.41 3.87
C ALA A 62 -5.36 -11.01 3.83
N TRP A 63 -6.60 -10.92 3.37
CA TRP A 63 -7.34 -9.65 3.31
C TRP A 63 -7.56 -9.04 4.70
N LEU A 64 -8.00 -9.85 5.66
CA LEU A 64 -8.18 -9.40 7.04
C LEU A 64 -6.86 -8.94 7.67
N ALA A 65 -5.78 -9.69 7.48
CA ALA A 65 -4.47 -9.35 7.99
C ALA A 65 -3.92 -8.05 7.39
N MET A 66 -4.10 -7.85 6.09
CA MET A 66 -3.74 -6.60 5.40
C MET A 66 -4.54 -5.40 5.91
N SER A 67 -5.84 -5.60 6.15
CA SER A 67 -6.71 -4.54 6.69
C SER A 67 -6.27 -4.14 8.10
N ASP A 68 -5.99 -5.12 8.96
CA ASP A 68 -5.53 -4.90 10.33
C ASP A 68 -4.18 -4.16 10.37
N ALA A 69 -3.24 -4.54 9.50
CA ALA A 69 -1.96 -3.86 9.36
C ALA A 69 -2.10 -2.39 8.93
N ASN A 70 -2.96 -2.11 7.95
CA ASN A 70 -3.20 -0.74 7.47
C ASN A 70 -3.91 0.14 8.51
N ILE A 71 -4.84 -0.42 9.30
CA ILE A 71 -5.47 0.28 10.41
C ILE A 71 -4.43 0.65 11.48
N ALA A 72 -3.53 -0.28 11.82
CA ALA A 72 -2.45 -0.03 12.77
C ALA A 72 -1.48 1.06 12.24
N ALA A 73 -1.15 1.03 10.95
CA ALA A 73 -0.33 2.07 10.31
C ALA A 73 -1.00 3.45 10.37
N GLN A 74 -2.30 3.53 10.11
CA GLN A 74 -3.02 4.80 10.20
C GLN A 74 -3.06 5.34 11.63
N ASN A 75 -3.18 4.49 12.64
CA ASN A 75 -3.09 4.91 14.03
C ASN A 75 -1.70 5.48 14.36
N MET A 76 -0.62 4.89 13.82
CA MET A 76 0.73 5.44 13.98
C MET A 76 0.88 6.81 13.30
N VAL A 77 0.27 7.02 12.12
CA VAL A 77 0.24 8.33 11.44
C VAL A 77 -0.42 9.39 12.33
N ILE A 78 -1.57 9.09 12.91
CA ILE A 78 -2.30 10.01 13.80
C ILE A 78 -1.46 10.31 15.05
N ALA A 79 -0.85 9.29 15.66
CA ALA A 79 0.03 9.48 16.81
C ALA A 79 1.25 10.35 16.45
N ALA A 80 1.91 10.10 15.31
CA ALA A 80 3.03 10.90 14.84
C ALA A 80 2.64 12.38 14.66
N GLU A 81 1.49 12.64 14.05
CA GLU A 81 0.97 13.99 13.84
C GLU A 81 0.71 14.71 15.18
N SER A 82 0.21 13.99 16.20
CA SER A 82 0.01 14.56 17.55
C SER A 82 1.30 15.02 18.23
N PHE A 83 2.44 14.45 17.81
CA PHE A 83 3.79 14.89 18.25
C PHE A 83 4.43 15.92 17.31
N GLY A 84 3.70 16.46 16.35
CA GLY A 84 4.23 17.41 15.37
C GLY A 84 5.16 16.80 14.33
N LEU A 85 5.12 15.48 14.18
CA LEU A 85 5.89 14.76 13.16
C LEU A 85 5.10 14.65 11.86
N GLY A 86 5.80 14.61 10.73
CA GLY A 86 5.26 14.27 9.44
C GLY A 86 5.43 12.80 9.14
N SER A 87 4.55 12.26 8.31
CA SER A 87 4.62 10.89 7.84
C SER A 87 4.35 10.79 6.34
N GLY A 88 4.81 9.69 5.72
CA GLY A 88 4.50 9.35 4.36
C GLY A 88 4.27 7.85 4.20
N TYR A 89 3.18 7.49 3.53
CA TYR A 89 2.94 6.11 3.11
C TYR A 89 3.74 5.78 1.86
N ILE A 90 4.41 4.64 1.89
CA ILE A 90 5.12 4.04 0.77
C ILE A 90 4.41 2.72 0.43
N GLY A 91 3.55 2.75 -0.57
CA GLY A 91 2.84 1.57 -1.07
C GLY A 91 3.76 0.66 -1.90
N ASP A 92 4.79 1.24 -2.48
CA ASP A 92 5.75 0.57 -3.35
C ASP A 92 6.58 -0.51 -2.63
N ILE A 93 6.48 -0.61 -1.30
CA ILE A 93 7.03 -1.71 -0.50
C ILE A 93 6.53 -3.09 -0.96
N ILE A 94 5.42 -3.13 -1.67
CA ILE A 94 4.86 -4.36 -2.23
C ILE A 94 5.61 -4.80 -3.49
N GLU A 95 6.35 -3.92 -4.18
CA GLU A 95 7.15 -4.27 -5.35
C GLU A 95 8.28 -5.25 -5.03
N GLN A 96 8.78 -5.89 -6.07
CA GLN A 96 9.99 -6.71 -6.02
C GLN A 96 9.96 -7.74 -4.87
N HIS A 97 8.90 -8.53 -4.83
CA HIS A 97 8.61 -9.55 -3.81
C HIS A 97 9.85 -10.29 -3.32
N GLU A 98 10.69 -10.78 -4.23
CA GLU A 98 11.84 -11.62 -3.90
C GLU A 98 12.85 -10.85 -3.05
N ARG A 99 13.20 -9.65 -3.48
CA ARG A 99 14.19 -8.80 -2.80
C ARG A 99 13.69 -8.32 -1.45
N VAL A 100 12.44 -7.86 -1.38
CA VAL A 100 11.84 -7.36 -0.13
C VAL A 100 11.63 -8.49 0.87
N LYS A 101 11.14 -9.64 0.41
CA LYS A 101 10.95 -10.83 1.25
C LYS A 101 12.27 -11.30 1.86
N GLU A 102 13.33 -11.37 1.07
CA GLU A 102 14.68 -11.74 1.52
C GLU A 102 15.24 -10.71 2.52
N ALA A 103 15.21 -9.42 2.19
CA ALA A 103 15.77 -8.36 3.03
C ALA A 103 15.12 -8.26 4.41
N LEU A 104 13.80 -8.48 4.47
CA LEU A 104 13.03 -8.44 5.71
C LEU A 104 12.86 -9.82 6.36
N CYS A 105 13.44 -10.89 5.77
CA CYS A 105 13.32 -12.26 6.23
C CYS A 105 11.85 -12.68 6.46
N LEU A 106 10.96 -12.32 5.53
CA LEU A 106 9.53 -12.60 5.67
C LEU A 106 9.27 -14.09 5.40
N PRO A 107 8.66 -14.82 6.34
CA PRO A 107 8.21 -16.18 6.09
C PRO A 107 6.99 -16.18 5.15
N ASP A 108 6.61 -17.36 4.70
CA ASP A 108 5.32 -17.52 4.03
C ASP A 108 4.17 -17.13 4.97
N GLU A 109 3.06 -16.68 4.40
CA GLU A 109 1.89 -16.17 5.13
C GLU A 109 2.13 -14.83 5.87
N VAL A 110 3.28 -14.14 5.57
CA VAL A 110 3.60 -12.79 6.02
C VAL A 110 4.02 -11.95 4.83
N PHE A 111 3.38 -10.79 4.65
CA PHE A 111 3.70 -9.90 3.53
C PHE A 111 3.53 -8.42 3.91
N PRO A 112 4.25 -7.50 3.26
CA PRO A 112 4.14 -6.08 3.57
C PRO A 112 2.77 -5.53 3.13
N ALA A 113 2.11 -4.81 4.03
CA ALA A 113 0.88 -4.08 3.73
C ALA A 113 1.19 -2.64 3.32
N CYS A 114 2.08 -1.98 4.05
CA CYS A 114 2.60 -0.65 3.74
C CYS A 114 3.90 -0.40 4.51
N MET A 115 4.64 0.62 4.08
CA MET A 115 5.76 1.17 4.82
C MET A 115 5.46 2.62 5.17
N LEU A 116 5.81 3.06 6.38
CA LEU A 116 5.77 4.44 6.81
C LEU A 116 7.18 4.99 6.96
N VAL A 117 7.37 6.21 6.48
CA VAL A 117 8.51 7.05 6.81
C VAL A 117 8.02 8.18 7.70
N ILE A 118 8.69 8.41 8.82
CA ILE A 118 8.28 9.39 9.83
C ILE A 118 9.46 10.27 10.19
N GLY A 119 9.22 11.58 10.33
CA GLY A 119 10.25 12.54 10.71
C GLY A 119 9.70 13.96 10.83
N HIS A 120 10.56 14.91 11.12
CA HIS A 120 10.15 16.31 11.12
C HIS A 120 9.91 16.82 9.70
N PRO A 121 8.72 17.38 9.40
CA PRO A 121 8.44 17.92 8.08
C PRO A 121 9.31 19.13 7.80
N SER A 122 9.87 19.22 6.59
CA SER A 122 10.60 20.42 6.14
C SER A 122 9.65 21.61 6.02
N GLU A 123 10.20 22.83 6.04
CA GLU A 123 9.38 24.05 5.85
C GLU A 123 8.64 24.02 4.50
N GLN A 124 9.27 23.51 3.46
CA GLN A 124 8.62 23.31 2.16
C GLN A 124 7.39 22.40 2.26
N GLN A 125 7.46 21.32 3.03
CA GLN A 125 6.32 20.40 3.22
C GLN A 125 5.21 21.03 4.07
N LYS A 126 5.54 21.82 5.08
CA LYS A 126 4.57 22.54 5.90
C LYS A 126 3.76 23.55 5.07
N GLN A 127 4.42 24.22 4.14
CA GLN A 127 3.83 25.27 3.29
C GLN A 127 3.18 24.71 2.01
N ARG A 128 3.36 23.42 1.72
CA ARG A 128 2.85 22.80 0.50
C ARG A 128 1.32 22.87 0.46
N LYS A 129 0.77 23.45 -0.63
CA LYS A 129 -0.67 23.41 -0.90
C LYS A 129 -1.14 21.95 -1.00
N LYS A 130 -2.13 21.59 -0.19
CA LYS A 130 -2.73 20.26 -0.27
C LYS A 130 -3.55 20.15 -1.56
N PRO A 131 -3.39 19.08 -2.35
CA PRO A 131 -4.19 18.89 -3.55
C PRO A 131 -5.67 18.75 -3.22
N ALA A 132 -6.53 19.28 -4.07
CA ALA A 132 -7.97 19.14 -3.93
C ALA A 132 -8.39 17.67 -4.02
N ARG A 133 -9.26 17.26 -3.13
CA ARG A 133 -9.91 15.94 -3.15
C ARG A 133 -11.08 15.96 -4.12
N PHE A 134 -11.56 14.80 -4.51
CA PHE A 134 -12.85 14.70 -5.22
C PHE A 134 -13.99 15.21 -4.34
N HIS A 135 -15.05 15.69 -4.97
CA HIS A 135 -16.26 16.06 -4.23
C HIS A 135 -16.84 14.83 -3.54
N ARG A 136 -17.49 15.06 -2.40
CA ARG A 136 -18.07 13.98 -1.57
C ARG A 136 -19.00 13.08 -2.37
N ASP A 137 -19.82 13.65 -3.24
CA ASP A 137 -20.86 12.94 -3.99
C ASP A 137 -20.31 11.88 -4.96
N TYR A 138 -19.00 11.97 -5.31
CA TYR A 138 -18.34 10.95 -6.11
C TYR A 138 -17.76 9.78 -5.29
N ILE A 139 -17.79 9.88 -3.95
CA ILE A 139 -17.11 8.93 -3.07
C ILE A 139 -18.11 8.29 -2.10
N VAL A 140 -19.12 9.04 -1.66
CA VAL A 140 -20.08 8.60 -0.64
C VAL A 140 -21.38 8.18 -1.33
N HIS A 141 -21.70 6.92 -1.22
CA HIS A 141 -22.95 6.34 -1.69
C HIS A 141 -23.86 6.04 -0.49
N THR A 142 -25.18 6.09 -0.68
CA THR A 142 -26.16 5.76 0.35
C THR A 142 -26.82 4.42 0.00
N GLU A 143 -26.83 3.51 0.97
CA GLU A 143 -27.41 2.16 0.89
C GLU A 143 -26.70 1.22 -0.11
N VAL A 144 -26.52 1.64 -1.35
CA VAL A 144 -25.96 0.83 -2.43
C VAL A 144 -24.87 1.58 -3.20
N TYR A 145 -23.99 0.84 -3.85
CA TYR A 145 -23.03 1.43 -4.77
C TYR A 145 -23.72 1.88 -6.06
N HIS A 146 -23.49 3.10 -6.46
CA HIS A 146 -23.98 3.65 -7.73
C HIS A 146 -22.85 3.78 -8.74
N THR A 147 -23.02 3.13 -9.90
CA THR A 147 -22.12 3.33 -11.05
C THR A 147 -22.33 4.72 -11.62
N MET A 148 -21.23 5.43 -11.88
CA MET A 148 -21.29 6.75 -12.51
C MET A 148 -21.43 6.64 -14.03
N GLU A 149 -22.27 7.47 -14.61
CA GLU A 149 -22.38 7.61 -16.06
C GLU A 149 -21.12 8.26 -16.67
N PRO A 150 -20.81 7.99 -17.95
CA PRO A 150 -19.60 8.52 -18.60
C PRO A 150 -19.42 10.03 -18.47
N GLN A 151 -20.50 10.79 -18.57
CA GLN A 151 -20.46 12.25 -18.44
C GLN A 151 -20.08 12.71 -17.03
N VAL A 152 -20.46 11.95 -16.01
CA VAL A 152 -20.09 12.22 -14.61
C VAL A 152 -18.59 11.99 -14.41
N HIS A 153 -18.00 10.96 -15.05
CA HIS A 153 -16.56 10.73 -15.01
C HIS A 153 -15.75 11.89 -15.59
N GLN A 154 -16.19 12.44 -16.72
CA GLN A 154 -15.55 13.62 -17.30
C GLN A 154 -15.66 14.82 -16.36
N HIS A 155 -16.86 15.09 -15.86
CA HIS A 155 -17.12 16.23 -14.99
C HIS A 155 -16.28 16.19 -13.69
N PHE A 156 -16.22 15.06 -12.99
CA PHE A 156 -15.42 14.99 -11.77
C PHE A 156 -13.92 15.16 -12.03
N PHE A 157 -13.42 14.67 -13.17
CA PHE A 157 -12.02 14.84 -13.54
C PHE A 157 -11.70 16.31 -13.82
N GLU A 158 -12.53 16.99 -14.59
CA GLU A 158 -12.40 18.41 -14.92
C GLU A 158 -12.53 19.29 -13.67
N GLU A 159 -13.53 19.05 -12.82
CA GLU A 159 -13.73 19.76 -11.56
C GLU A 159 -12.50 19.67 -10.66
N ARG A 160 -11.98 18.45 -10.46
CA ARG A 160 -10.77 18.25 -9.66
C ARG A 160 -9.56 18.95 -10.26
N ALA A 161 -9.40 18.90 -11.57
CA ALA A 161 -8.30 19.55 -12.29
C ALA A 161 -8.37 21.07 -12.13
N LEU A 162 -9.56 21.65 -12.28
CA LEU A 162 -9.79 23.07 -12.06
C LEU A 162 -9.46 23.50 -10.63
N ARG A 163 -9.91 22.75 -9.63
CA ARG A 163 -9.61 23.02 -8.21
C ARG A 163 -8.11 22.89 -7.86
N ASN A 164 -7.35 22.15 -8.65
CA ASN A 164 -5.89 22.04 -8.55
C ASN A 164 -5.14 23.02 -9.47
N GLU A 165 -5.86 23.96 -10.10
CA GLU A 165 -5.27 24.96 -11.02
C GLU A 165 -4.57 24.33 -12.25
N THR A 166 -5.04 23.16 -12.66
CA THR A 166 -4.56 22.42 -13.84
C THR A 166 -5.71 22.10 -14.78
N PRO A 167 -6.31 23.13 -15.42
CA PRO A 167 -7.53 22.94 -16.21
C PRO A 167 -7.32 21.92 -17.33
N VAL A 168 -8.38 21.19 -17.62
CA VAL A 168 -8.41 20.21 -18.71
C VAL A 168 -8.67 20.94 -20.03
N VAL A 169 -7.74 20.80 -20.97
CA VAL A 169 -7.85 21.37 -22.31
C VAL A 169 -8.35 20.33 -23.31
N ASP A 170 -7.85 19.11 -23.18
CA ASP A 170 -8.23 17.96 -24.01
C ASP A 170 -8.42 16.77 -23.06
N PHE A 171 -9.67 16.47 -22.72
CA PHE A 171 -10.01 15.41 -21.77
C PHE A 171 -9.51 14.04 -22.20
N PRO A 172 -9.78 13.56 -23.44
CA PRO A 172 -9.30 12.24 -23.87
C PRO A 172 -7.79 12.11 -23.81
N ALA A 173 -7.06 13.09 -24.35
CA ALA A 173 -5.60 13.04 -24.38
C ALA A 173 -4.97 13.08 -22.98
N GLN A 174 -5.51 13.90 -22.06
CA GLN A 174 -5.00 13.97 -20.70
C GLN A 174 -5.29 12.71 -19.88
N VAL A 175 -6.47 12.11 -20.06
CA VAL A 175 -6.82 10.83 -19.41
C VAL A 175 -5.97 9.70 -19.99
N GLU A 176 -5.75 9.66 -21.31
CA GLU A 176 -4.87 8.66 -21.93
C GLU A 176 -3.43 8.76 -21.40
N ALA A 177 -2.90 9.97 -21.30
CA ALA A 177 -1.57 10.21 -20.73
C ALA A 177 -1.47 9.74 -19.26
N PHE A 178 -2.52 10.00 -18.47
CA PHE A 178 -2.60 9.56 -17.09
C PHE A 178 -2.68 8.02 -17.00
N TRP A 179 -3.53 7.39 -17.82
CA TRP A 179 -3.70 5.94 -17.92
C TRP A 179 -2.37 5.24 -18.28
N LYS A 180 -1.69 5.67 -19.34
CA LYS A 180 -0.39 5.13 -19.74
C LYS A 180 0.65 5.24 -18.62
N ARG A 181 0.72 6.39 -17.95
CA ARG A 181 1.70 6.66 -16.90
C ARG A 181 1.43 5.89 -15.59
N LYS A 182 0.17 5.67 -15.25
CA LYS A 182 -0.19 5.10 -13.94
C LYS A 182 -0.64 3.64 -14.02
N TYR A 183 -1.48 3.30 -14.98
CA TYR A 183 -2.11 1.98 -15.03
C TYR A 183 -1.37 1.01 -15.96
N GLU A 184 -0.88 1.49 -17.12
CA GLU A 184 -0.13 0.66 -18.08
C GLU A 184 1.39 0.70 -17.91
N SER A 185 1.87 1.34 -16.86
CA SER A 185 3.31 1.46 -16.60
C SER A 185 3.94 0.12 -16.22
N VAL A 186 5.26 0.03 -16.41
CA VAL A 186 6.07 -1.12 -15.93
C VAL A 186 5.91 -1.31 -14.43
N PHE A 187 5.92 -0.19 -13.69
CA PHE A 187 5.63 -0.15 -12.26
C PHE A 187 4.32 -0.86 -11.90
N SER A 188 3.20 -0.47 -12.54
CA SER A 188 1.89 -1.05 -12.25
C SER A 188 1.85 -2.57 -12.52
N ARG A 189 2.51 -3.02 -13.58
CA ARG A 189 2.59 -4.45 -13.91
C ARG A 189 3.43 -5.22 -12.89
N GLU A 190 4.57 -4.65 -12.47
CA GLU A 190 5.41 -5.26 -11.44
C GLU A 190 4.68 -5.34 -10.09
N MET A 191 3.98 -4.28 -9.67
CA MET A 191 3.13 -4.30 -8.49
C MET A 191 2.15 -5.47 -8.49
N ASN A 192 1.47 -5.70 -9.61
CA ASN A 192 0.52 -6.82 -9.74
C ASN A 192 1.21 -8.18 -9.72
N ARG A 193 2.38 -8.31 -10.36
CA ARG A 193 3.18 -9.54 -10.34
C ARG A 193 3.63 -9.87 -8.91
N SER A 194 4.22 -8.89 -8.26
CA SER A 194 4.76 -9.02 -6.90
C SER A 194 3.66 -9.32 -5.88
N ALA A 195 2.53 -8.60 -5.92
CA ALA A 195 1.38 -8.87 -5.07
C ALA A 195 0.86 -10.31 -5.25
N ARG A 196 0.79 -10.81 -6.49
CA ARG A 196 0.42 -12.20 -6.77
C ARG A 196 1.40 -13.18 -6.14
N ALA A 197 2.72 -12.89 -6.20
CA ALA A 197 3.74 -13.75 -5.60
C ALA A 197 3.60 -13.82 -4.06
N TYR A 198 3.32 -12.70 -3.38
CA TYR A 198 3.01 -12.70 -1.95
C TYR A 198 1.75 -13.51 -1.63
N LEU A 199 0.71 -13.37 -2.42
CA LEU A 199 -0.57 -14.02 -2.18
C LEU A 199 -0.60 -15.51 -2.58
N ALA A 200 0.40 -16.01 -3.28
CA ALA A 200 0.49 -17.42 -3.66
C ALA A 200 0.47 -18.37 -2.45
N ALA A 201 1.04 -17.95 -1.31
CA ALA A 201 0.99 -18.72 -0.07
C ALA A 201 -0.43 -18.92 0.48
N PHE A 202 -1.37 -18.03 0.08
CA PHE A 202 -2.77 -18.02 0.51
C PHE A 202 -3.73 -18.58 -0.55
N ALA A 203 -3.24 -18.88 -1.75
CA ALA A 203 -4.07 -19.49 -2.78
C ALA A 203 -4.40 -20.93 -2.42
N GLU A 204 -5.60 -21.36 -2.72
CA GLU A 204 -5.97 -22.77 -2.66
C GLU A 204 -5.21 -23.52 -3.75
N GLU A 205 -4.73 -24.73 -3.42
CA GLU A 205 -4.23 -25.64 -4.44
C GLU A 205 -5.37 -26.01 -5.38
N THR A 206 -5.18 -25.79 -6.67
CA THR A 206 -6.16 -26.22 -7.67
C THR A 206 -6.24 -27.74 -7.71
N GLU A 207 -7.36 -28.30 -8.14
CA GLU A 207 -7.50 -29.78 -8.26
C GLU A 207 -6.49 -30.40 -9.24
N GLU A 208 -5.93 -29.62 -10.15
CA GLU A 208 -4.85 -30.03 -11.07
C GLU A 208 -3.50 -30.15 -10.36
N GLU A 209 -3.21 -29.34 -9.35
CA GLU A 209 -1.99 -29.39 -8.55
C GLU A 209 -2.02 -30.51 -7.49
N LYS A 210 -3.20 -31.09 -7.24
CA LYS A 210 -3.40 -32.24 -6.34
C LYS A 210 -3.25 -33.61 -7.02
N ARG A 211 -3.02 -33.65 -8.34
CA ARG A 211 -2.84 -34.87 -9.14
C ARG A 211 -1.39 -35.07 -9.52
#